data_8402a43f551ea73b753a6ded87a96c8b
#
_entry.id   8402a43f551ea73b753a6ded87a96c8b
#
_cell.length_a   1.000
_cell.length_b   1.000
_cell.length_c   1.000
_cell.angle_alpha   90.00
_cell.angle_beta   90.00
_cell.angle_gamma   90.00
#
_symmetry.space_group_name_H-M   'P 1'
#
loop_
_entity.id
_entity.type
_entity.pdbx_description
1 polymer ?
#
loop_
_entity_poly.entity_id
_entity_poly.type
_entity_poly.pdbx_seq_one_letter_code
_entity_poly.pdbx_strand_id
1 'polypeptide(L)'
;MAENVASLSEDRIAYLEGLVRRGKTAAAVFTQFSQQEVDAIVKAMVLAGLDQAQYLARLAIEETKLGVMEDKAIKNMVATEFVYNYVKDKPSVGVIREFPERGLTEVAEPIGLIFSITPITNPTSTVLFKCIMAIKTRNAVIFGPHPKAWTCCREAIRIMYEAAVKHGAPEGVFTCLEEPTIPDNAYLMHHKEVKLIDATGGPGAVKAAYSSGKPALGVGAGNTPVYLEKTAQLDMAVVDIITSKTFDNGTICASEQTVVIDDEIYDLVIRKFADLGAHICNEKETALLGRTVIDPETGYMRPMAVGQKATDIARVIGLRVKPDTKLLIAPIRGVGPEHPLSVEKLFPVLAVYRATSVDEALRVCVDVNHLGGLGHTAVIFSRNDEIIQKFSEVIDAGRIIVNSPGSIGALGGVYNDMVPTFSFGCGTGGGNSTTDNVNLYHYLNIKRVARRTQAHMWFRVPNQIYFNMNAVENLRQFPSQSTLIVTNPLLEQMGHLDVVRRAIPPQTPVRVLAIPDAEPELKVVMQGVEALNLHRADQIVALGGGSVIDAAKLMKLKYESPEADLEELATPFLDIRKRVIQFPTVKVNQVRMIAIPTTSGTGSEVTPFAVLLDKERGRKEIGRAHV
;
A
#
# COMPACT_ATOMS: atom_id res chain seq x y z
N MET A 1 34.19 3.73 -6.63
CA MET A 1 33.17 3.83 -7.71
C MET A 1 33.73 4.48 -8.97
N ALA A 2 34.46 5.57 -8.90
CA ALA A 2 35.15 6.15 -10.07
C ALA A 2 36.18 5.20 -10.70
N GLU A 3 36.85 4.38 -9.90
CA GLU A 3 37.85 3.38 -10.37
C GLU A 3 37.24 2.31 -11.28
N ASN A 4 35.99 1.88 -11.06
CA ASN A 4 35.35 0.85 -11.89
C ASN A 4 34.96 1.36 -13.29
N VAL A 5 34.68 2.63 -13.46
CA VAL A 5 34.35 3.22 -14.77
C VAL A 5 35.64 3.52 -15.56
N ALA A 6 36.73 3.85 -14.87
CA ALA A 6 38.04 4.09 -15.49
C ALA A 6 38.68 2.85 -16.17
N SER A 7 38.09 1.67 -16.01
CA SER A 7 38.58 0.41 -16.60
C SER A 7 37.96 0.04 -17.95
N LEU A 8 36.99 0.84 -18.46
CA LEU A 8 36.34 0.57 -19.76
C LEU A 8 37.19 1.09 -20.93
N SER A 9 37.32 0.27 -21.98
CA SER A 9 37.95 0.69 -23.23
C SER A 9 37.06 1.71 -23.98
N GLU A 10 37.68 2.52 -24.86
CA GLU A 10 36.93 3.46 -25.70
C GLU A 10 35.89 2.77 -26.58
N ASP A 11 36.21 1.62 -27.15
CA ASP A 11 35.26 0.79 -27.93
C ASP A 11 34.07 0.34 -27.08
N ARG A 12 34.31 -0.06 -25.83
CA ARG A 12 33.23 -0.47 -24.93
C ARG A 12 32.33 0.70 -24.54
N ILE A 13 32.89 1.86 -24.30
CA ILE A 13 32.15 3.09 -24.07
C ILE A 13 31.29 3.45 -25.30
N ALA A 14 31.89 3.39 -26.51
CA ALA A 14 31.16 3.66 -27.76
C ALA A 14 29.98 2.71 -27.97
N TYR A 15 30.17 1.42 -27.62
CA TYR A 15 29.09 0.42 -27.63
C TYR A 15 27.97 0.80 -26.66
N LEU A 16 28.28 1.12 -25.40
CA LEU A 16 27.30 1.50 -24.37
C LEU A 16 26.54 2.78 -24.77
N GLU A 17 27.25 3.78 -25.28
CA GLU A 17 26.65 5.02 -25.84
C GLU A 17 25.70 4.70 -27.01
N GLY A 18 26.02 3.71 -27.83
CA GLY A 18 25.18 3.21 -28.90
C GLY A 18 23.86 2.64 -28.39
N LEU A 19 23.88 1.87 -27.29
CA LEU A 19 22.68 1.35 -26.62
C LEU A 19 21.82 2.50 -26.07
N VAL A 20 22.45 3.43 -25.36
CA VAL A 20 21.76 4.60 -24.77
C VAL A 20 21.10 5.44 -25.85
N ARG A 21 21.80 5.72 -26.94
CA ARG A 21 21.26 6.51 -28.06
C ARG A 21 20.02 5.83 -28.67
N ARG A 22 20.08 4.51 -28.95
CA ARG A 22 18.94 3.75 -29.48
C ARG A 22 17.74 3.79 -28.53
N GLY A 23 17.95 3.48 -27.25
CA GLY A 23 16.89 3.50 -26.24
C GLY A 23 16.27 4.88 -26.03
N LYS A 24 17.09 5.93 -25.99
CA LYS A 24 16.62 7.32 -25.91
C LYS A 24 15.75 7.71 -27.11
N THR A 25 16.18 7.36 -28.32
CA THR A 25 15.41 7.64 -29.54
C THR A 25 14.07 6.89 -29.53
N ALA A 26 14.09 5.61 -29.18
CA ALA A 26 12.89 4.80 -29.06
C ALA A 26 11.92 5.38 -28.02
N ALA A 27 12.40 5.73 -26.83
CA ALA A 27 11.58 6.35 -25.78
C ALA A 27 10.94 7.66 -26.26
N ALA A 28 11.66 8.51 -26.98
CA ALA A 28 11.13 9.75 -27.51
C ALA A 28 10.01 9.53 -28.53
N VAL A 29 10.17 8.60 -29.46
CA VAL A 29 9.14 8.22 -30.43
C VAL A 29 7.92 7.64 -29.69
N PHE A 30 8.13 6.80 -28.70
CA PHE A 30 7.08 6.10 -27.98
C PHE A 30 6.15 7.04 -27.18
N THR A 31 6.60 8.23 -26.82
CA THR A 31 5.75 9.22 -26.13
C THR A 31 4.49 9.60 -26.92
N GLN A 32 4.50 9.44 -28.24
CA GLN A 32 3.39 9.83 -29.13
C GLN A 32 2.28 8.77 -29.23
N PHE A 33 2.51 7.58 -28.69
CA PHE A 33 1.57 6.47 -28.83
C PHE A 33 0.34 6.66 -27.96
N SER A 34 -0.82 6.33 -28.51
CA SER A 34 -2.11 6.30 -27.84
C SER A 34 -2.22 5.09 -26.89
N GLN A 35 -3.20 5.13 -25.97
CA GLN A 35 -3.52 3.98 -25.11
C GLN A 35 -3.85 2.72 -25.92
N GLN A 36 -4.62 2.87 -27.00
CA GLN A 36 -5.04 1.74 -27.83
C GLN A 36 -3.85 1.05 -28.53
N GLU A 37 -2.91 1.82 -29.07
CA GLU A 37 -1.69 1.28 -29.68
C GLU A 37 -0.83 0.56 -28.67
N VAL A 38 -0.63 1.16 -27.48
CA VAL A 38 0.12 0.55 -26.38
C VAL A 38 -0.51 -0.77 -25.96
N ASP A 39 -1.83 -0.80 -25.76
CA ASP A 39 -2.54 -2.00 -25.31
C ASP A 39 -2.50 -3.13 -26.35
N ALA A 40 -2.54 -2.80 -27.64
CA ALA A 40 -2.38 -3.77 -28.73
C ALA A 40 -0.97 -4.40 -28.72
N ILE A 41 0.07 -3.59 -28.53
CA ILE A 41 1.45 -4.06 -28.43
C ILE A 41 1.63 -4.96 -27.20
N VAL A 42 1.15 -4.53 -26.02
CA VAL A 42 1.21 -5.30 -24.76
C VAL A 42 0.55 -6.67 -24.96
N LYS A 43 -0.65 -6.72 -25.53
CA LYS A 43 -1.35 -7.98 -25.79
C LYS A 43 -0.55 -8.93 -26.68
N ALA A 44 0.04 -8.42 -27.74
CA ALA A 44 0.86 -9.23 -28.67
C ALA A 44 2.11 -9.80 -27.98
N MET A 45 2.79 -8.99 -27.17
CA MET A 45 3.95 -9.40 -26.39
C MET A 45 3.60 -10.48 -25.37
N VAL A 46 2.49 -10.31 -24.65
CA VAL A 46 2.03 -11.29 -23.67
C VAL A 46 1.74 -12.63 -24.32
N LEU A 47 1.06 -12.65 -25.47
CA LEU A 47 0.77 -13.88 -26.19
C LEU A 47 2.06 -14.57 -26.68
N ALA A 48 3.03 -13.81 -27.17
CA ALA A 48 4.32 -14.34 -27.59
C ALA A 48 5.13 -14.92 -26.41
N GLY A 49 5.18 -14.19 -25.29
CA GLY A 49 5.87 -14.64 -24.08
C GLY A 49 5.22 -15.87 -23.45
N LEU A 50 3.88 -15.94 -23.46
CA LEU A 50 3.11 -17.08 -22.95
C LEU A 50 3.31 -18.33 -23.81
N ASP A 51 3.27 -18.19 -25.14
CA ASP A 51 3.53 -19.28 -26.09
C ASP A 51 4.94 -19.89 -25.90
N GLN A 52 5.92 -19.07 -25.56
CA GLN A 52 7.31 -19.48 -25.36
C GLN A 52 7.69 -19.78 -23.90
N ALA A 53 6.70 -19.80 -22.98
CA ALA A 53 6.96 -19.93 -21.54
C ALA A 53 7.78 -21.20 -21.17
N GLN A 54 7.47 -22.34 -21.76
CA GLN A 54 8.18 -23.60 -21.53
C GLN A 54 9.59 -23.60 -22.17
N TYR A 55 9.71 -23.07 -23.40
CA TYR A 55 10.99 -22.94 -24.09
C TYR A 55 11.96 -22.08 -23.28
N LEU A 56 11.52 -20.92 -22.82
CA LEU A 56 12.32 -20.01 -22.00
C LEU A 56 12.69 -20.63 -20.64
N ALA A 57 11.78 -21.40 -20.03
CA ALA A 57 12.07 -22.15 -18.81
C ALA A 57 13.20 -23.18 -19.01
N ARG A 58 13.15 -23.93 -20.11
CA ARG A 58 14.19 -24.88 -20.47
C ARG A 58 15.54 -24.20 -20.67
N LEU A 59 15.60 -23.12 -21.44
CA LEU A 59 16.84 -22.35 -21.63
C LEU A 59 17.41 -21.84 -20.31
N ALA A 60 16.54 -21.32 -19.41
CA ALA A 60 16.99 -20.85 -18.12
C ALA A 60 17.61 -21.95 -17.26
N ILE A 61 17.04 -23.17 -17.27
CA ILE A 61 17.62 -24.34 -16.57
C ILE A 61 18.94 -24.78 -17.22
N GLU A 62 18.99 -24.86 -18.57
CA GLU A 62 20.18 -25.28 -19.31
C GLU A 62 21.36 -24.34 -19.05
N GLU A 63 21.15 -23.04 -18.97
CA GLU A 63 22.20 -22.06 -18.75
C GLU A 63 22.55 -21.92 -17.26
N THR A 64 21.58 -21.71 -16.39
CA THR A 64 21.83 -21.38 -14.98
C THR A 64 22.10 -22.60 -14.11
N LYS A 65 21.59 -23.78 -14.47
CA LYS A 65 21.57 -25.01 -13.67
C LYS A 65 20.79 -24.85 -12.34
N LEU A 66 19.88 -23.89 -12.26
CA LEU A 66 19.12 -23.54 -11.05
C LEU A 66 17.63 -23.81 -11.22
N GLY A 67 17.01 -24.44 -10.22
CA GLY A 67 15.56 -24.57 -10.11
C GLY A 67 14.97 -25.79 -10.80
N VAL A 68 13.69 -25.66 -11.20
CA VAL A 68 12.86 -26.72 -11.80
C VAL A 68 12.19 -26.16 -13.05
N MET A 69 12.24 -26.91 -14.16
CA MET A 69 11.77 -26.43 -15.46
C MET A 69 10.27 -26.09 -15.44
N GLU A 70 9.46 -26.98 -14.87
CA GLU A 70 8.00 -26.83 -14.76
C GLU A 70 7.62 -25.57 -13.95
N ASP A 71 8.33 -25.34 -12.84
CA ASP A 71 8.10 -24.18 -11.98
C ASP A 71 8.56 -22.87 -12.65
N LYS A 72 9.66 -22.90 -13.41
CA LYS A 72 10.08 -21.75 -14.21
C LYS A 72 9.09 -21.43 -15.33
N ALA A 73 8.46 -22.46 -15.92
CA ALA A 73 7.39 -22.26 -16.89
C ALA A 73 6.18 -21.57 -16.22
N ILE A 74 5.79 -22.01 -15.02
CA ILE A 74 4.74 -21.36 -14.23
C ILE A 74 5.12 -19.90 -13.93
N LYS A 75 6.35 -19.60 -13.51
CA LYS A 75 6.83 -18.22 -13.32
C LYS A 75 6.69 -17.37 -14.58
N ASN A 76 7.05 -17.92 -15.74
CA ASN A 76 6.89 -17.21 -17.03
C ASN A 76 5.42 -16.96 -17.35
N MET A 77 4.51 -17.91 -17.06
CA MET A 77 3.06 -17.74 -17.23
C MET A 77 2.51 -16.67 -16.28
N VAL A 78 2.92 -16.67 -15.00
CA VAL A 78 2.54 -15.62 -14.06
C VAL A 78 3.03 -14.25 -14.53
N ALA A 79 4.27 -14.17 -15.01
CA ALA A 79 4.88 -12.92 -15.50
C ALA A 79 4.21 -12.38 -16.78
N THR A 80 3.46 -13.19 -17.50
CA THR A 80 2.74 -12.81 -18.72
C THR A 80 1.24 -12.69 -18.48
N GLU A 81 0.54 -13.79 -18.23
CA GLU A 81 -0.92 -13.86 -18.16
C GLU A 81 -1.49 -13.07 -16.96
N PHE A 82 -0.98 -13.34 -15.74
CA PHE A 82 -1.51 -12.67 -14.55
C PHE A 82 -1.17 -11.18 -14.55
N VAL A 83 0.04 -10.83 -14.96
CA VAL A 83 0.46 -9.44 -15.13
C VAL A 83 -0.39 -8.74 -16.18
N TYR A 84 -0.69 -9.40 -17.31
CA TYR A 84 -1.58 -8.84 -18.35
C TYR A 84 -3.00 -8.60 -17.82
N ASN A 85 -3.57 -9.58 -17.12
CA ASN A 85 -4.90 -9.46 -16.54
C ASN A 85 -5.00 -8.28 -15.56
N TYR A 86 -3.92 -7.96 -14.87
CA TYR A 86 -3.85 -6.78 -14.02
C TYR A 86 -3.76 -5.46 -14.81
N VAL A 87 -2.96 -5.41 -15.91
CA VAL A 87 -2.66 -4.13 -16.57
C VAL A 87 -3.60 -3.81 -17.77
N LYS A 88 -4.28 -4.81 -18.35
CA LYS A 88 -5.03 -4.66 -19.62
C LYS A 88 -6.06 -3.52 -19.59
N ASP A 89 -6.78 -3.38 -18.47
CA ASP A 89 -7.85 -2.40 -18.31
C ASP A 89 -7.41 -1.12 -17.58
N LYS A 90 -6.12 -1.00 -17.25
CA LYS A 90 -5.60 0.17 -16.54
C LYS A 90 -5.09 1.23 -17.51
N PRO A 91 -5.56 2.48 -17.38
CA PRO A 91 -5.03 3.58 -18.17
C PRO A 91 -3.58 3.89 -17.75
N SER A 92 -2.73 4.11 -18.75
CA SER A 92 -1.31 4.43 -18.58
C SER A 92 -0.82 5.54 -19.53
N VAL A 93 -1.73 6.09 -20.34
CA VAL A 93 -1.45 7.12 -21.34
C VAL A 93 -2.43 8.28 -21.18
N GLY A 94 -1.92 9.50 -21.13
CA GLY A 94 -2.74 10.70 -21.00
C GLY A 94 -3.45 10.77 -19.64
N VAL A 95 -4.72 11.14 -19.63
CA VAL A 95 -5.52 11.21 -18.40
C VAL A 95 -5.80 9.80 -17.88
N ILE A 96 -5.30 9.51 -16.69
CA ILE A 96 -5.46 8.19 -16.05
C ILE A 96 -6.47 8.19 -14.89
N ARG A 97 -6.74 9.35 -14.33
CA ARG A 97 -7.71 9.50 -13.23
C ARG A 97 -8.24 10.93 -13.15
N GLU A 98 -9.53 11.05 -12.90
CA GLU A 98 -10.19 12.33 -12.68
C GLU A 98 -10.93 12.33 -11.35
N PHE A 99 -10.83 13.45 -10.63
CA PHE A 99 -11.55 13.74 -9.39
C PHE A 99 -12.28 15.07 -9.55
N PRO A 100 -13.43 15.08 -10.24
CA PRO A 100 -14.14 16.33 -10.58
C PRO A 100 -14.49 17.17 -9.35
N GLU A 101 -14.92 16.52 -8.26
CA GLU A 101 -15.27 17.14 -6.99
C GLU A 101 -14.09 17.85 -6.30
N ARG A 102 -12.87 17.42 -6.62
CA ARG A 102 -11.62 18.00 -6.11
C ARG A 102 -10.93 18.92 -7.09
N GLY A 103 -11.46 19.04 -8.30
CA GLY A 103 -10.83 19.78 -9.38
C GLY A 103 -9.44 19.24 -9.77
N LEU A 104 -9.21 17.93 -9.59
CA LEU A 104 -7.92 17.30 -9.80
C LEU A 104 -7.99 16.27 -10.94
N THR A 105 -6.99 16.31 -11.83
CA THR A 105 -6.81 15.33 -12.90
C THR A 105 -5.38 14.80 -12.86
N GLU A 106 -5.21 13.48 -12.93
CA GLU A 106 -3.90 12.83 -13.03
C GLU A 106 -3.61 12.45 -14.48
N VAL A 107 -2.44 12.85 -14.96
CA VAL A 107 -1.96 12.62 -16.33
C VAL A 107 -0.67 11.82 -16.27
N ALA A 108 -0.65 10.67 -16.93
CA ALA A 108 0.50 9.79 -17.01
C ALA A 108 1.49 10.20 -18.10
N GLU A 109 2.76 10.26 -17.75
CA GLU A 109 3.87 10.40 -18.69
C GLU A 109 4.90 9.29 -18.49
N PRO A 110 5.58 8.85 -19.56
CA PRO A 110 6.67 7.89 -19.44
C PRO A 110 7.85 8.48 -18.66
N ILE A 111 8.63 7.63 -18.02
CA ILE A 111 9.90 8.00 -17.39
C ILE A 111 10.95 8.26 -18.46
N GLY A 112 10.95 7.44 -19.50
CA GLY A 112 11.88 7.50 -20.63
C GLY A 112 12.77 6.27 -20.72
N LEU A 113 14.10 6.43 -20.62
CA LEU A 113 15.05 5.32 -20.69
C LEU A 113 15.31 4.73 -19.29
N ILE A 114 15.06 3.43 -19.15
CA ILE A 114 15.27 2.67 -17.93
C ILE A 114 16.47 1.74 -18.11
N PHE A 115 17.31 1.62 -17.10
CA PHE A 115 18.31 0.56 -17.00
C PHE A 115 17.83 -0.52 -16.05
N SER A 116 17.76 -1.77 -16.52
CA SER A 116 17.19 -2.89 -15.78
C SER A 116 18.20 -4.00 -15.54
N ILE A 117 18.48 -4.29 -14.27
CA ILE A 117 19.31 -5.43 -13.86
C ILE A 117 18.37 -6.60 -13.59
N THR A 118 18.71 -7.79 -14.13
CA THR A 118 17.93 -9.02 -13.95
C THR A 118 18.72 -10.11 -13.21
N PRO A 119 18.06 -10.88 -12.32
CA PRO A 119 18.72 -11.87 -11.48
C PRO A 119 18.99 -13.18 -12.20
N ILE A 120 19.86 -14.02 -11.63
CA ILE A 120 20.09 -15.39 -12.11
C ILE A 120 18.95 -16.36 -11.72
N THR A 121 18.24 -16.08 -10.62
CA THR A 121 17.22 -17.00 -10.06
C THR A 121 15.92 -17.01 -10.85
N ASN A 122 15.51 -15.84 -11.36
CA ASN A 122 14.25 -15.65 -12.10
C ASN A 122 14.51 -14.88 -13.41
N PRO A 123 15.43 -15.33 -14.28
CA PRO A 123 15.93 -14.51 -15.37
C PRO A 123 14.86 -14.18 -16.40
N THR A 124 14.19 -15.19 -16.95
CA THR A 124 13.20 -15.02 -18.04
C THR A 124 11.92 -14.36 -17.55
N SER A 125 11.35 -14.80 -16.42
CA SER A 125 10.12 -14.21 -15.87
C SER A 125 10.29 -12.75 -15.47
N THR A 126 11.45 -12.36 -14.92
CA THR A 126 11.74 -10.95 -14.62
C THR A 126 11.81 -10.10 -15.90
N VAL A 127 12.44 -10.63 -16.97
CA VAL A 127 12.48 -9.95 -18.28
C VAL A 127 11.07 -9.77 -18.84
N LEU A 128 10.26 -10.83 -18.86
CA LEU A 128 8.87 -10.79 -19.38
C LEU A 128 8.06 -9.73 -18.63
N PHE A 129 8.09 -9.75 -17.31
CA PHE A 129 7.41 -8.77 -16.46
C PHE A 129 7.85 -7.34 -16.78
N LYS A 130 9.16 -7.08 -16.79
CA LYS A 130 9.71 -5.73 -17.00
C LYS A 130 9.44 -5.20 -18.41
N CYS A 131 9.47 -6.06 -19.43
CA CYS A 131 9.07 -5.69 -20.79
C CYS A 131 7.62 -5.25 -20.87
N ILE A 132 6.69 -5.98 -20.22
CA ILE A 132 5.27 -5.62 -20.17
C ILE A 132 5.07 -4.28 -19.47
N MET A 133 5.70 -4.08 -18.30
CA MET A 133 5.62 -2.81 -17.58
C MET A 133 6.13 -1.64 -18.41
N ALA A 134 7.29 -1.82 -19.07
CA ALA A 134 7.90 -0.77 -19.87
C ALA A 134 7.04 -0.36 -21.08
N ILE A 135 6.52 -1.32 -21.85
CA ILE A 135 5.65 -1.01 -22.99
C ILE A 135 4.34 -0.39 -22.54
N LYS A 136 3.69 -0.97 -21.51
CA LYS A 136 2.44 -0.42 -20.98
C LYS A 136 2.57 1.05 -20.59
N THR A 137 3.75 1.48 -20.18
CA THR A 137 4.04 2.84 -19.73
C THR A 137 4.89 3.66 -20.72
N ARG A 138 5.08 3.18 -21.95
CA ARG A 138 5.80 3.85 -23.05
C ARG A 138 7.27 4.17 -22.73
N ASN A 139 7.94 3.29 -21.97
CA ASN A 139 9.35 3.41 -21.65
C ASN A 139 10.21 2.51 -22.56
N ALA A 140 11.47 2.88 -22.73
CA ALA A 140 12.49 2.02 -23.32
C ALA A 140 13.41 1.46 -22.23
N VAL A 141 13.96 0.25 -22.44
CA VAL A 141 14.78 -0.44 -21.45
C VAL A 141 16.08 -0.95 -22.05
N ILE A 142 17.19 -0.69 -21.34
CA ILE A 142 18.44 -1.41 -21.52
C ILE A 142 18.52 -2.46 -20.42
N PHE A 143 18.63 -3.73 -20.80
CA PHE A 143 18.78 -4.84 -19.86
C PHE A 143 20.25 -5.16 -19.59
N GLY A 144 20.61 -5.29 -18.32
CA GLY A 144 21.88 -5.80 -17.83
C GLY A 144 21.67 -7.13 -17.09
N PRO A 145 21.60 -8.25 -17.80
CA PRO A 145 21.40 -9.56 -17.19
C PRO A 145 22.59 -10.00 -16.31
N HIS A 146 22.30 -10.92 -15.39
CA HIS A 146 23.36 -11.62 -14.69
C HIS A 146 24.22 -12.41 -15.70
N PRO A 147 25.57 -12.39 -15.65
CA PRO A 147 26.44 -13.05 -16.66
C PRO A 147 26.14 -14.52 -16.90
N LYS A 148 25.71 -15.26 -15.85
CA LYS A 148 25.34 -16.70 -15.95
C LYS A 148 23.89 -16.95 -16.37
N ALA A 149 23.14 -15.90 -16.77
CA ALA A 149 21.78 -15.99 -17.28
C ALA A 149 21.58 -15.07 -18.49
N TRP A 150 22.67 -14.70 -19.15
CA TRP A 150 22.66 -13.74 -20.24
C TRP A 150 21.94 -14.26 -21.48
N THR A 151 22.19 -15.53 -21.86
CA THR A 151 21.63 -16.13 -23.08
C THR A 151 20.11 -16.26 -22.98
N CYS A 152 19.60 -16.82 -21.89
CA CYS A 152 18.14 -16.97 -21.70
C CYS A 152 17.42 -15.62 -21.52
N CYS A 153 18.03 -14.64 -20.87
CA CYS A 153 17.50 -13.28 -20.79
C CYS A 153 17.45 -12.63 -22.17
N ARG A 154 18.53 -12.70 -22.95
CA ARG A 154 18.59 -12.15 -24.31
C ARG A 154 17.52 -12.77 -25.20
N GLU A 155 17.30 -14.06 -25.10
CA GLU A 155 16.26 -14.73 -25.87
C GLU A 155 14.84 -14.29 -25.46
N ALA A 156 14.58 -14.16 -24.16
CA ALA A 156 13.31 -13.61 -23.68
C ALA A 156 13.09 -12.18 -24.17
N ILE A 157 14.13 -11.32 -24.12
CA ILE A 157 14.08 -9.96 -24.65
C ILE A 157 13.80 -9.99 -26.15
N ARG A 158 14.46 -10.87 -26.93
CA ARG A 158 14.27 -11.00 -28.38
C ARG A 158 12.81 -11.33 -28.73
N ILE A 159 12.22 -12.32 -28.04
CA ILE A 159 10.82 -12.72 -28.25
C ILE A 159 9.88 -11.54 -27.98
N MET A 160 10.05 -10.86 -26.85
CA MET A 160 9.24 -9.71 -26.51
C MET A 160 9.43 -8.53 -27.46
N TYR A 161 10.67 -8.28 -27.87
CA TYR A 161 11.02 -7.21 -28.81
C TYR A 161 10.42 -7.43 -30.21
N GLU A 162 10.58 -8.63 -30.76
CA GLU A 162 10.04 -8.97 -32.08
C GLU A 162 8.51 -8.86 -32.10
N ALA A 163 7.84 -9.33 -31.05
CA ALA A 163 6.40 -9.18 -30.91
C ALA A 163 5.99 -7.70 -30.80
N ALA A 164 6.73 -6.91 -30.03
CA ALA A 164 6.47 -5.49 -29.86
C ALA A 164 6.63 -4.70 -31.18
N VAL A 165 7.78 -4.86 -31.85
CA VAL A 165 8.09 -4.15 -33.10
C VAL A 165 7.14 -4.55 -34.24
N LYS A 166 6.81 -5.85 -34.35
CA LYS A 166 5.82 -6.35 -35.32
C LYS A 166 4.45 -5.67 -35.17
N HIS A 167 4.13 -5.22 -33.97
CA HIS A 167 2.86 -4.52 -33.66
C HIS A 167 3.03 -3.01 -33.52
N GLY A 168 4.15 -2.45 -33.99
CA GLY A 168 4.34 -1.02 -34.16
C GLY A 168 5.22 -0.34 -33.09
N ALA A 169 5.73 -1.05 -32.07
CA ALA A 169 6.65 -0.44 -31.13
C ALA A 169 7.91 0.11 -31.81
N PRO A 170 8.51 1.20 -31.32
CA PRO A 170 9.71 1.78 -31.90
C PRO A 170 10.89 0.78 -31.84
N GLU A 171 11.70 0.77 -32.92
CA GLU A 171 12.95 0.04 -32.91
C GLU A 171 13.88 0.56 -31.79
N GLY A 172 14.54 -0.36 -31.10
CA GLY A 172 15.43 -0.01 -29.97
C GLY A 172 14.71 0.18 -28.63
N VAL A 173 13.38 -0.09 -28.55
CA VAL A 173 12.63 0.00 -27.28
C VAL A 173 13.17 -0.95 -26.21
N PHE A 174 13.68 -2.10 -26.61
CA PHE A 174 14.44 -3.01 -25.75
C PHE A 174 15.83 -3.27 -26.35
N THR A 175 16.82 -3.16 -25.49
CA THR A 175 18.21 -3.53 -25.80
C THR A 175 18.78 -4.34 -24.65
N CYS A 176 19.79 -5.17 -24.97
CA CYS A 176 20.44 -6.03 -23.99
C CYS A 176 21.96 -5.82 -24.06
N LEU A 177 22.61 -5.73 -22.90
CA LEU A 177 24.06 -5.77 -22.84
C LEU A 177 24.58 -7.10 -23.36
N GLU A 178 25.58 -7.06 -24.21
CA GLU A 178 26.36 -8.24 -24.58
C GLU A 178 27.48 -8.44 -23.55
N GLU A 179 27.55 -9.65 -23.01
CA GLU A 179 28.53 -10.05 -21.99
C GLU A 179 28.67 -9.02 -20.86
N PRO A 180 27.59 -8.79 -20.06
CA PRO A 180 27.53 -7.72 -19.09
C PRO A 180 28.60 -7.85 -18.00
N THR A 181 29.28 -6.74 -17.70
CA THR A 181 30.29 -6.64 -16.64
C THR A 181 29.85 -5.67 -15.54
N ILE A 182 30.52 -5.72 -14.39
CA ILE A 182 30.27 -4.75 -13.29
C ILE A 182 30.57 -3.30 -13.75
N PRO A 183 31.67 -3.01 -14.48
CA PRO A 183 31.91 -1.67 -15.03
C PRO A 183 30.84 -1.19 -15.99
N ASP A 184 30.29 -2.04 -16.87
CA ASP A 184 29.20 -1.69 -17.79
C ASP A 184 27.95 -1.26 -17.01
N ASN A 185 27.58 -2.04 -16.00
CA ASN A 185 26.44 -1.73 -15.15
C ASN A 185 26.67 -0.41 -14.40
N ALA A 186 27.85 -0.17 -13.86
CA ALA A 186 28.20 1.08 -13.19
C ALA A 186 28.11 2.26 -14.15
N TYR A 187 28.61 2.14 -15.39
CA TYR A 187 28.51 3.16 -16.41
C TYR A 187 27.06 3.55 -16.70
N LEU A 188 26.21 2.56 -16.97
CA LEU A 188 24.80 2.80 -17.29
C LEU A 188 24.00 3.34 -16.11
N MET A 189 24.28 2.88 -14.89
CA MET A 189 23.61 3.40 -13.68
C MET A 189 23.88 4.90 -13.47
N HIS A 190 25.05 5.40 -13.87
CA HIS A 190 25.41 6.82 -13.72
C HIS A 190 25.12 7.65 -14.99
N HIS A 191 24.74 7.01 -16.11
CA HIS A 191 24.58 7.71 -17.38
C HIS A 191 23.41 8.70 -17.34
N LYS A 192 23.64 9.95 -17.76
CA LYS A 192 22.68 11.09 -17.66
C LYS A 192 21.31 10.84 -18.31
N GLU A 193 21.28 10.04 -19.39
CA GLU A 193 20.05 9.74 -20.13
C GLU A 193 19.24 8.60 -19.51
N VAL A 194 19.82 7.77 -18.67
CA VAL A 194 19.08 6.80 -17.84
C VAL A 194 18.33 7.55 -16.75
N LYS A 195 17.02 7.36 -16.68
CA LYS A 195 16.12 8.11 -15.79
C LYS A 195 15.66 7.31 -14.59
N LEU A 196 15.65 5.99 -14.71
CA LEU A 196 15.28 5.06 -13.64
C LEU A 196 16.19 3.82 -13.71
N ILE A 197 16.59 3.33 -12.56
CA ILE A 197 17.25 2.01 -12.43
C ILE A 197 16.25 1.06 -11.81
N ASP A 198 16.00 -0.08 -12.48
CA ASP A 198 15.15 -1.15 -11.98
C ASP A 198 16.01 -2.38 -11.70
N ALA A 199 16.49 -2.52 -10.46
CA ALA A 199 17.47 -3.51 -10.06
C ALA A 199 16.83 -4.68 -9.29
N THR A 200 16.75 -5.84 -9.92
CA THR A 200 16.44 -7.10 -9.25
C THR A 200 17.71 -7.95 -9.20
N GLY A 201 18.26 -8.14 -8.01
CA GLY A 201 19.54 -8.85 -7.88
C GLY A 201 20.02 -8.97 -6.44
N GLY A 202 21.23 -9.43 -6.24
CA GLY A 202 21.83 -9.54 -4.93
C GLY A 202 22.06 -8.17 -4.25
N PRO A 203 22.32 -8.16 -2.92
CA PRO A 203 22.44 -6.91 -2.12
C PRO A 203 23.43 -5.90 -2.69
N GLY A 204 24.52 -6.36 -3.29
CA GLY A 204 25.54 -5.49 -3.90
C GLY A 204 25.01 -4.69 -5.10
N ALA A 205 24.24 -5.34 -5.99
CA ALA A 205 23.65 -4.67 -7.16
C ALA A 205 22.58 -3.65 -6.75
N VAL A 206 21.75 -4.01 -5.78
CA VAL A 206 20.70 -3.12 -5.22
C VAL A 206 21.33 -1.91 -4.53
N LYS A 207 22.36 -2.12 -3.71
CA LYS A 207 23.12 -1.03 -3.08
C LYS A 207 23.77 -0.10 -4.11
N ALA A 208 24.35 -0.66 -5.19
CA ALA A 208 24.93 0.14 -6.26
C ALA A 208 23.86 0.96 -6.98
N ALA A 209 22.68 0.42 -7.25
CA ALA A 209 21.56 1.12 -7.86
C ALA A 209 21.13 2.34 -7.02
N TYR A 210 20.87 2.17 -5.72
CA TYR A 210 20.49 3.26 -4.82
C TYR A 210 21.62 4.28 -4.59
N SER A 211 22.88 3.85 -4.69
CA SER A 211 24.06 4.74 -4.53
C SER A 211 24.44 5.49 -5.80
N SER A 212 23.74 5.26 -6.93
CA SER A 212 24.04 5.88 -8.22
C SER A 212 23.63 7.35 -8.33
N GLY A 213 22.84 7.85 -7.38
CA GLY A 213 22.26 9.19 -7.43
C GLY A 213 21.05 9.31 -8.37
N LYS A 214 20.54 8.19 -8.89
CA LYS A 214 19.33 8.10 -9.73
C LYS A 214 18.15 7.56 -8.94
N PRO A 215 16.91 7.87 -9.35
CA PRO A 215 15.77 7.10 -8.92
C PRO A 215 15.98 5.60 -9.17
N ALA A 216 15.70 4.77 -8.18
CA ALA A 216 15.90 3.34 -8.29
C ALA A 216 14.72 2.57 -7.67
N LEU A 217 14.35 1.46 -8.32
CA LEU A 217 13.49 0.41 -7.80
C LEU A 217 14.39 -0.80 -7.54
N GLY A 218 14.76 -1.01 -6.30
CA GLY A 218 15.63 -2.13 -5.92
C GLY A 218 14.83 -3.14 -5.12
N VAL A 219 15.11 -4.43 -5.35
CA VAL A 219 14.55 -5.53 -4.58
C VAL A 219 15.64 -6.09 -3.70
N GLY A 220 15.44 -6.04 -2.38
CA GLY A 220 16.37 -6.60 -1.40
C GLY A 220 16.30 -8.12 -1.29
N ALA A 221 17.21 -8.70 -0.48
CA ALA A 221 17.12 -10.09 -0.07
C ALA A 221 15.90 -10.33 0.80
N GLY A 222 15.36 -11.55 0.79
CA GLY A 222 14.23 -11.95 1.61
C GLY A 222 14.64 -12.98 2.67
N ASN A 223 14.33 -12.74 3.94
CA ASN A 223 14.46 -13.76 4.97
C ASN A 223 13.12 -13.95 5.67
N THR A 224 12.19 -14.59 4.95
CA THR A 224 10.77 -14.69 5.30
C THR A 224 10.54 -15.56 6.54
N PRO A 225 10.14 -14.99 7.69
CA PRO A 225 9.67 -15.77 8.83
C PRO A 225 8.25 -16.27 8.59
N VAL A 226 7.95 -17.43 9.16
CA VAL A 226 6.60 -18.02 9.19
C VAL A 226 6.20 -18.26 10.62
N TYR A 227 5.05 -17.77 11.04
CA TYR A 227 4.46 -18.17 12.29
C TYR A 227 3.35 -19.20 12.05
N LEU A 228 3.55 -20.41 12.52
CA LEU A 228 2.55 -21.48 12.51
C LEU A 228 1.92 -21.57 13.91
N GLU A 229 0.81 -20.88 14.08
CA GLU A 229 0.07 -20.74 15.33
C GLU A 229 -0.86 -21.94 15.51
N LYS A 230 -1.12 -22.34 16.75
CA LYS A 230 -1.82 -23.57 17.12
C LYS A 230 -3.25 -23.72 16.58
N THR A 231 -3.93 -22.62 16.24
CA THR A 231 -5.27 -22.64 15.65
C THR A 231 -5.26 -22.85 14.14
N ALA A 232 -4.07 -22.88 13.51
CA ALA A 232 -3.91 -23.06 12.07
C ALA A 232 -4.51 -24.40 11.59
N GLN A 233 -4.88 -24.43 10.32
CA GLN A 233 -5.28 -25.63 9.64
C GLN A 233 -4.03 -26.42 9.21
N LEU A 234 -3.51 -27.26 10.10
CA LEU A 234 -2.17 -27.82 10.03
C LEU A 234 -1.89 -28.61 8.73
N ASP A 235 -2.85 -29.38 8.22
CA ASP A 235 -2.68 -30.15 6.99
C ASP A 235 -2.44 -29.25 5.79
N MET A 236 -3.22 -28.18 5.65
CA MET A 236 -3.04 -27.20 4.58
C MET A 236 -1.75 -26.40 4.78
N ALA A 237 -1.52 -25.92 6.00
CA ALA A 237 -0.34 -25.10 6.30
C ALA A 237 0.97 -25.83 5.96
N VAL A 238 1.09 -27.10 6.34
CA VAL A 238 2.30 -27.90 6.03
C VAL A 238 2.46 -28.14 4.52
N VAL A 239 1.35 -28.43 3.82
CA VAL A 239 1.37 -28.60 2.35
C VAL A 239 1.78 -27.27 1.67
N ASP A 240 1.20 -26.16 2.11
CA ASP A 240 1.51 -24.83 1.56
C ASP A 240 2.98 -24.45 1.78
N ILE A 241 3.51 -24.66 2.98
CA ILE A 241 4.91 -24.40 3.31
C ILE A 241 5.86 -25.27 2.45
N ILE A 242 5.58 -26.59 2.32
CA ILE A 242 6.38 -27.47 1.48
C ILE A 242 6.32 -27.01 0.02
N THR A 243 5.11 -26.79 -0.51
CA THR A 243 4.90 -26.36 -1.90
C THR A 243 5.64 -25.07 -2.18
N SER A 244 5.51 -24.10 -1.29
CA SER A 244 6.17 -22.80 -1.41
C SER A 244 7.70 -22.90 -1.35
N LYS A 245 8.22 -23.62 -0.36
CA LYS A 245 9.68 -23.76 -0.16
C LYS A 245 10.37 -24.60 -1.23
N THR A 246 9.65 -25.55 -1.82
CA THR A 246 10.22 -26.40 -2.89
C THR A 246 9.97 -25.86 -4.29
N PHE A 247 9.07 -24.90 -4.45
CA PHE A 247 8.79 -24.25 -5.73
C PHE A 247 10.05 -23.66 -6.34
N ASP A 248 10.40 -24.12 -7.53
CA ASP A 248 11.63 -23.79 -8.24
C ASP A 248 12.90 -23.99 -7.37
N ASN A 249 12.91 -25.03 -6.56
CA ASN A 249 13.94 -25.31 -5.56
C ASN A 249 14.21 -24.12 -4.62
N GLY A 250 13.21 -23.37 -4.24
CA GLY A 250 13.30 -22.26 -3.28
C GLY A 250 13.92 -20.97 -3.84
N THR A 251 13.97 -20.80 -5.15
CA THR A 251 14.59 -19.62 -5.79
C THR A 251 13.68 -18.38 -5.85
N ILE A 252 12.58 -18.31 -5.10
CA ILE A 252 11.82 -17.09 -4.87
C ILE A 252 12.21 -16.50 -3.52
N CYS A 253 12.59 -15.22 -3.49
CA CYS A 253 13.02 -14.51 -2.27
C CYS A 253 11.93 -14.40 -1.19
N ALA A 254 10.65 -14.54 -1.56
CA ALA A 254 9.52 -14.59 -0.63
C ALA A 254 9.24 -16.00 -0.08
N SER A 255 10.00 -17.04 -0.47
CA SER A 255 9.85 -18.39 0.07
C SER A 255 10.20 -18.44 1.57
N GLU A 256 9.53 -19.31 2.28
CA GLU A 256 9.71 -19.51 3.71
C GLU A 256 11.16 -19.83 4.08
N GLN A 257 11.70 -19.17 5.09
CA GLN A 257 13.09 -19.37 5.53
C GLN A 257 13.18 -20.00 6.90
N THR A 258 12.33 -19.57 7.83
CA THR A 258 12.23 -20.12 9.18
C THR A 258 10.78 -20.25 9.57
N VAL A 259 10.36 -21.43 10.01
CA VAL A 259 9.01 -21.65 10.57
C VAL A 259 9.10 -21.70 12.08
N VAL A 260 8.44 -20.77 12.72
CA VAL A 260 8.26 -20.71 14.18
C VAL A 260 6.94 -21.40 14.50
N ILE A 261 6.98 -22.46 15.31
CA ILE A 261 5.86 -23.36 15.56
C ILE A 261 5.54 -23.34 17.06
N ASP A 262 4.27 -23.16 17.41
CA ASP A 262 3.83 -23.26 18.81
C ASP A 262 4.15 -24.63 19.40
N ASP A 263 4.64 -24.65 20.62
CA ASP A 263 5.04 -25.84 21.36
C ASP A 263 3.98 -26.95 21.35
N GLU A 264 2.71 -26.58 21.55
CA GLU A 264 1.57 -27.50 21.62
C GLU A 264 1.38 -28.34 20.34
N ILE A 265 1.77 -27.82 19.19
CA ILE A 265 1.58 -28.48 17.88
C ILE A 265 2.90 -28.94 17.24
N TYR A 266 4.04 -28.58 17.82
CA TYR A 266 5.37 -28.78 17.21
C TYR A 266 5.60 -30.22 16.75
N ASP A 267 5.46 -31.20 17.64
CA ASP A 267 5.76 -32.59 17.33
C ASP A 267 4.81 -33.17 16.28
N LEU A 268 3.56 -32.71 16.24
CA LEU A 268 2.59 -33.09 15.21
C LEU A 268 2.99 -32.52 13.85
N VAL A 269 3.36 -31.25 13.81
CA VAL A 269 3.81 -30.56 12.58
C VAL A 269 5.06 -31.20 12.01
N ILE A 270 6.07 -31.52 12.85
CA ILE A 270 7.29 -32.20 12.43
C ILE A 270 6.99 -33.58 11.81
N ARG A 271 6.06 -34.35 12.41
CA ARG A 271 5.62 -35.62 11.79
C ARG A 271 4.96 -35.39 10.44
N LYS A 272 4.07 -34.42 10.31
CA LYS A 272 3.42 -34.10 9.03
C LYS A 272 4.43 -33.69 7.95
N PHE A 273 5.44 -32.91 8.28
CA PHE A 273 6.53 -32.61 7.36
C PHE A 273 7.24 -33.90 6.90
N ALA A 274 7.58 -34.80 7.82
CA ALA A 274 8.24 -36.05 7.48
C ALA A 274 7.37 -36.96 6.60
N ASP A 275 6.06 -37.05 6.88
CA ASP A 275 5.11 -37.85 6.11
C ASP A 275 4.95 -37.34 4.66
N LEU A 276 5.15 -36.03 4.44
CA LEU A 276 5.07 -35.39 3.13
C LEU A 276 6.41 -35.34 2.39
N GLY A 277 7.44 -36.03 2.90
CA GLY A 277 8.73 -36.22 2.21
C GLY A 277 9.82 -35.25 2.64
N ALA A 278 9.70 -34.62 3.79
CA ALA A 278 10.81 -33.87 4.37
C ALA A 278 11.74 -34.81 5.18
N HIS A 279 13.06 -34.56 5.13
CA HIS A 279 14.02 -35.15 6.05
C HIS A 279 14.22 -34.21 7.24
N ILE A 280 14.00 -34.73 8.44
CA ILE A 280 14.20 -33.97 9.68
C ILE A 280 15.63 -34.18 10.17
N CYS A 281 16.43 -33.13 10.08
CA CYS A 281 17.83 -33.16 10.49
C CYS A 281 17.97 -33.25 12.01
N ASN A 282 18.87 -34.13 12.50
CA ASN A 282 19.30 -34.09 13.89
C ASN A 282 20.30 -32.95 14.14
N GLU A 283 20.73 -32.73 15.40
CA GLU A 283 21.64 -31.63 15.75
C GLU A 283 22.97 -31.67 14.98
N LYS A 284 23.55 -32.84 14.76
CA LYS A 284 24.83 -33.01 14.01
C LYS A 284 24.64 -32.70 12.54
N GLU A 285 23.53 -33.17 11.95
CA GLU A 285 23.15 -32.88 10.56
C GLU A 285 22.85 -31.41 10.35
N THR A 286 22.12 -30.78 11.26
CA THR A 286 21.83 -29.33 11.23
C THR A 286 23.12 -28.51 11.30
N ALA A 287 24.04 -28.85 12.19
CA ALA A 287 25.32 -28.15 12.31
C ALA A 287 26.21 -28.35 11.06
N LEU A 288 26.22 -29.56 10.49
CA LEU A 288 26.96 -29.85 9.28
C LEU A 288 26.38 -29.09 8.08
N LEU A 289 25.05 -29.12 7.93
CA LEU A 289 24.33 -28.42 6.89
C LEU A 289 24.65 -26.91 6.94
N GLY A 290 24.50 -26.27 8.11
CA GLY A 290 24.77 -24.85 8.28
C GLY A 290 26.17 -24.45 7.84
N ARG A 291 27.20 -25.18 8.30
CA ARG A 291 28.61 -24.91 7.93
C ARG A 291 28.93 -25.11 6.45
N THR A 292 28.15 -25.96 5.77
CA THR A 292 28.42 -26.29 4.36
C THR A 292 27.72 -25.35 3.41
N VAL A 293 26.46 -24.98 3.69
CA VAL A 293 25.65 -24.18 2.75
C VAL A 293 25.71 -22.68 3.02
N ILE A 294 26.12 -22.26 4.22
CA ILE A 294 26.33 -20.85 4.59
C ILE A 294 27.84 -20.59 4.72
N ASP A 295 28.28 -19.49 4.18
CA ASP A 295 29.65 -19.04 4.30
C ASP A 295 29.86 -18.37 5.66
N PRO A 296 30.76 -18.87 6.51
CA PRO A 296 30.95 -18.34 7.86
C PRO A 296 31.59 -16.95 7.89
N GLU A 297 32.31 -16.53 6.85
CA GLU A 297 32.96 -15.22 6.78
C GLU A 297 31.96 -14.12 6.39
N THR A 298 31.08 -14.44 5.43
CA THR A 298 30.13 -13.46 4.89
C THR A 298 28.73 -13.57 5.49
N GLY A 299 28.37 -14.71 6.08
CA GLY A 299 27.02 -15.00 6.56
C GLY A 299 26.00 -15.27 5.46
N TYR A 300 26.41 -15.27 4.18
CA TYR A 300 25.51 -15.51 3.05
C TYR A 300 25.54 -16.98 2.61
N MET A 301 24.47 -17.37 1.90
CA MET A 301 24.39 -18.70 1.27
C MET A 301 25.51 -18.89 0.22
N ARG A 302 26.10 -20.07 0.20
CA ARG A 302 27.11 -20.42 -0.82
C ARG A 302 26.43 -20.68 -2.15
N PRO A 303 26.98 -20.16 -3.27
CA PRO A 303 26.38 -20.30 -4.60
C PRO A 303 26.11 -21.75 -5.04
N MET A 304 26.89 -22.72 -4.55
CA MET A 304 26.73 -24.12 -4.87
C MET A 304 25.42 -24.76 -4.40
N ALA A 305 24.73 -24.17 -3.40
CA ALA A 305 23.49 -24.69 -2.88
C ALA A 305 22.27 -24.05 -3.55
N VAL A 306 22.40 -22.83 -4.10
CA VAL A 306 21.31 -22.05 -4.68
C VAL A 306 20.60 -22.83 -5.78
N GLY A 307 19.28 -22.96 -5.68
CA GLY A 307 18.41 -23.61 -6.67
C GLY A 307 18.64 -25.11 -6.86
N GLN A 308 19.44 -25.77 -5.99
CA GLN A 308 19.69 -27.21 -6.04
C GLN A 308 18.59 -27.99 -5.32
N LYS A 309 18.41 -29.26 -5.69
CA LYS A 309 17.46 -30.17 -5.02
C LYS A 309 17.93 -30.51 -3.60
N ALA A 310 17.00 -30.79 -2.70
CA ALA A 310 17.32 -31.25 -1.34
C ALA A 310 18.23 -32.45 -1.30
N THR A 311 18.03 -33.42 -2.22
CA THR A 311 18.87 -34.62 -2.35
C THR A 311 20.30 -34.33 -2.81
N ASP A 312 20.50 -33.31 -3.65
CA ASP A 312 21.84 -32.93 -4.12
C ASP A 312 22.60 -32.20 -3.02
N ILE A 313 21.93 -31.33 -2.27
CA ILE A 313 22.48 -30.68 -1.06
C ILE A 313 22.87 -31.77 -0.04
N ALA A 314 21.97 -32.70 0.24
CA ALA A 314 22.24 -33.82 1.15
C ALA A 314 23.48 -34.63 0.73
N ARG A 315 23.61 -34.92 -0.56
CA ARG A 315 24.77 -35.64 -1.11
C ARG A 315 26.09 -34.89 -0.89
N VAL A 316 26.10 -33.58 -1.11
CA VAL A 316 27.30 -32.73 -0.92
C VAL A 316 27.77 -32.72 0.53
N ILE A 317 26.83 -32.70 1.48
CA ILE A 317 27.17 -32.73 2.91
C ILE A 317 27.37 -34.17 3.45
N GLY A 318 27.28 -35.20 2.60
CA GLY A 318 27.41 -36.60 3.02
C GLY A 318 26.24 -37.15 3.81
N LEU A 319 25.08 -36.51 3.74
CA LEU A 319 23.86 -36.91 4.43
C LEU A 319 23.10 -37.94 3.59
N ARG A 320 22.71 -39.05 4.20
CA ARG A 320 21.87 -40.08 3.56
C ARG A 320 20.39 -39.75 3.76
N VAL A 321 19.71 -39.44 2.67
CA VAL A 321 18.27 -39.19 2.65
C VAL A 321 17.56 -40.10 1.67
N LYS A 322 16.25 -40.23 1.75
CA LYS A 322 15.44 -40.97 0.79
C LYS A 322 15.55 -40.29 -0.60
N PRO A 323 15.49 -41.07 -1.71
CA PRO A 323 15.61 -40.52 -3.07
C PRO A 323 14.52 -39.50 -3.43
N ASP A 324 13.36 -39.58 -2.80
CA ASP A 324 12.19 -38.73 -2.97
C ASP A 324 12.12 -37.56 -1.96
N THR A 325 13.20 -37.32 -1.20
CA THR A 325 13.25 -36.21 -0.22
C THR A 325 13.13 -34.88 -0.93
N LYS A 326 12.10 -34.13 -0.55
CA LYS A 326 11.74 -32.83 -1.14
C LYS A 326 12.40 -31.65 -0.41
N LEU A 327 12.55 -31.78 0.91
CA LEU A 327 12.92 -30.67 1.80
C LEU A 327 13.80 -31.19 2.95
N LEU A 328 14.81 -30.43 3.34
CA LEU A 328 15.58 -30.66 4.56
C LEU A 328 15.09 -29.70 5.65
N ILE A 329 14.60 -30.24 6.76
CA ILE A 329 14.14 -29.47 7.93
C ILE A 329 15.25 -29.44 8.97
N ALA A 330 15.68 -28.26 9.35
CA ALA A 330 16.75 -28.03 10.30
C ALA A 330 16.20 -27.38 11.59
N PRO A 331 16.03 -28.12 12.69
CA PRO A 331 15.68 -27.55 13.98
C PRO A 331 16.80 -26.60 14.46
N ILE A 332 16.41 -25.35 14.82
CA ILE A 332 17.32 -24.33 15.37
C ILE A 332 16.79 -23.83 16.71
N ARG A 333 17.67 -23.24 17.53
CA ARG A 333 17.32 -22.73 18.88
C ARG A 333 17.50 -21.23 19.03
N GLY A 334 17.92 -20.54 17.97
CA GLY A 334 18.15 -19.09 18.00
C GLY A 334 18.31 -18.54 16.59
N VAL A 335 18.50 -17.23 16.52
CA VAL A 335 18.66 -16.43 15.30
C VAL A 335 20.00 -15.70 15.38
N GLY A 336 20.71 -15.61 14.26
CA GLY A 336 21.99 -14.90 14.19
C GLY A 336 23.16 -15.77 13.75
N PRO A 337 24.40 -15.25 13.82
CA PRO A 337 25.60 -15.91 13.28
C PRO A 337 25.90 -17.29 13.89
N GLU A 338 25.52 -17.52 15.14
CA GLU A 338 25.69 -18.83 15.80
C GLU A 338 24.66 -19.87 15.30
N HIS A 339 23.62 -19.39 14.59
CA HIS A 339 22.58 -20.20 13.98
C HIS A 339 22.53 -19.94 12.47
N PRO A 340 23.55 -20.36 11.70
CA PRO A 340 23.73 -19.94 10.30
C PRO A 340 22.53 -20.27 9.39
N LEU A 341 21.70 -21.25 9.74
CA LEU A 341 20.49 -21.57 8.99
C LEU A 341 19.31 -20.63 9.27
N SER A 342 19.48 -19.59 10.08
CA SER A 342 18.46 -18.54 10.29
C SER A 342 18.46 -17.45 9.21
N VAL A 343 19.43 -17.44 8.28
CA VAL A 343 19.51 -16.49 7.15
C VAL A 343 18.72 -16.98 5.93
N GLU A 344 18.65 -16.13 4.89
CA GLU A 344 18.04 -16.49 3.61
C GLU A 344 18.69 -17.72 2.97
N LYS A 345 17.84 -18.62 2.48
CA LYS A 345 18.23 -19.88 1.81
C LYS A 345 17.41 -20.05 0.54
N LEU A 346 17.99 -19.73 -0.62
CA LEU A 346 17.36 -19.93 -1.93
C LEU A 346 17.53 -21.38 -2.42
N PHE A 347 17.18 -22.34 -1.56
CA PHE A 347 17.22 -23.77 -1.80
C PHE A 347 16.30 -24.51 -0.81
N PRO A 348 15.94 -25.79 -1.03
CA PRO A 348 14.97 -26.53 -0.21
C PRO A 348 15.54 -26.95 1.17
N VAL A 349 15.89 -25.98 1.97
CA VAL A 349 16.24 -26.13 3.39
C VAL A 349 15.40 -25.15 4.19
N LEU A 350 14.73 -25.62 5.21
CA LEU A 350 13.85 -24.84 6.07
C LEU A 350 14.29 -24.95 7.53
N ALA A 351 14.57 -23.83 8.16
CA ALA A 351 14.79 -23.83 9.59
C ALA A 351 13.46 -23.91 10.34
N VAL A 352 13.43 -24.64 11.46
CA VAL A 352 12.25 -24.69 12.33
C VAL A 352 12.64 -24.32 13.75
N TYR A 353 11.76 -23.55 14.41
CA TYR A 353 11.91 -23.08 15.77
C TYR A 353 10.68 -23.48 16.60
N ARG A 354 10.89 -23.96 17.83
CA ARG A 354 9.82 -24.33 18.77
C ARG A 354 9.61 -23.19 19.74
N ALA A 355 8.45 -22.53 19.68
CA ALA A 355 8.11 -21.39 20.54
C ALA A 355 7.18 -21.83 21.69
N THR A 356 7.50 -21.43 22.91
CA THR A 356 6.74 -21.78 24.12
C THR A 356 5.61 -20.80 24.41
N SER A 357 5.59 -19.67 23.72
CA SER A 357 4.53 -18.66 23.83
C SER A 357 4.41 -17.83 22.54
N VAL A 358 3.25 -17.18 22.38
CA VAL A 358 3.01 -16.23 21.27
C VAL A 358 4.04 -15.12 21.23
N ASP A 359 4.38 -14.53 22.39
CA ASP A 359 5.35 -13.44 22.46
C ASP A 359 6.77 -13.89 22.07
N GLU A 360 7.14 -15.12 22.39
CA GLU A 360 8.38 -15.71 21.92
C GLU A 360 8.35 -15.93 20.40
N ALA A 361 7.24 -16.48 19.87
CA ALA A 361 7.08 -16.71 18.44
C ALA A 361 7.19 -15.41 17.64
N LEU A 362 6.51 -14.36 18.08
CA LEU A 362 6.58 -13.04 17.46
C LEU A 362 7.98 -12.46 17.49
N ARG A 363 8.66 -12.53 18.64
CA ARG A 363 10.05 -12.05 18.78
C ARG A 363 10.99 -12.78 17.82
N VAL A 364 10.92 -14.11 17.76
CA VAL A 364 11.77 -14.89 16.83
C VAL A 364 11.48 -14.54 15.38
N CYS A 365 10.22 -14.34 15.00
CA CYS A 365 9.86 -13.89 13.64
C CYS A 365 10.45 -12.51 13.33
N VAL A 366 10.41 -11.57 14.27
CA VAL A 366 11.04 -10.24 14.14
C VAL A 366 12.54 -10.37 13.99
N ASP A 367 13.20 -11.18 14.82
CA ASP A 367 14.65 -11.39 14.76
C ASP A 367 15.08 -11.99 13.41
N VAL A 368 14.34 -12.98 12.89
CA VAL A 368 14.58 -13.55 11.55
C VAL A 368 14.41 -12.52 10.46
N ASN A 369 13.34 -11.71 10.53
CA ASN A 369 13.07 -10.66 9.56
C ASN A 369 14.20 -9.61 9.55
N HIS A 370 14.66 -9.18 10.72
CA HIS A 370 15.74 -8.21 10.88
C HIS A 370 17.11 -8.74 10.45
N LEU A 371 17.33 -10.04 10.51
CA LEU A 371 18.62 -10.65 10.14
C LEU A 371 18.96 -10.55 8.63
N GLY A 372 18.01 -10.18 7.76
CA GLY A 372 18.31 -10.03 6.32
C GLY A 372 17.08 -9.90 5.42
N GLY A 373 15.88 -9.87 5.98
CA GLY A 373 14.64 -9.79 5.20
C GLY A 373 13.79 -8.55 5.50
N LEU A 374 14.39 -7.53 6.08
CA LEU A 374 13.68 -6.35 6.55
C LEU A 374 12.87 -5.69 5.42
N GLY A 375 11.58 -5.50 5.66
CA GLY A 375 10.65 -4.92 4.71
C GLY A 375 10.18 -5.86 3.59
N HIS A 376 10.67 -7.11 3.51
CA HIS A 376 10.33 -8.00 2.40
C HIS A 376 8.97 -8.71 2.58
N THR A 377 8.93 -9.87 3.16
CA THR A 377 7.73 -10.72 3.28
C THR A 377 7.73 -11.47 4.61
N ALA A 378 6.55 -11.67 5.19
CA ALA A 378 6.32 -12.55 6.32
C ALA A 378 5.05 -13.37 6.10
N VAL A 379 4.96 -14.54 6.74
CA VAL A 379 3.82 -15.46 6.59
C VAL A 379 3.28 -15.83 7.96
N ILE A 380 1.96 -15.94 8.07
CA ILE A 380 1.30 -16.47 9.26
C ILE A 380 0.22 -17.46 8.88
N PHE A 381 0.20 -18.61 9.56
CA PHE A 381 -0.89 -19.55 9.52
C PHE A 381 -1.61 -19.55 10.87
N SER A 382 -2.82 -19.03 10.91
CA SER A 382 -3.64 -18.91 12.12
C SER A 382 -5.11 -18.73 11.74
N ARG A 383 -6.01 -19.09 12.67
CA ARG A 383 -7.45 -18.76 12.63
C ARG A 383 -7.83 -17.75 13.70
N ASN A 384 -6.86 -17.25 14.45
CA ASN A 384 -7.05 -16.24 15.48
C ASN A 384 -6.71 -14.85 14.93
N ASP A 385 -7.76 -14.06 14.64
CA ASP A 385 -7.61 -12.72 14.06
C ASP A 385 -6.83 -11.76 14.96
N GLU A 386 -6.92 -11.92 16.31
CA GLU A 386 -6.13 -11.08 17.23
C GLU A 386 -4.63 -11.36 17.11
N ILE A 387 -4.25 -12.62 16.92
CA ILE A 387 -2.85 -13.00 16.72
C ILE A 387 -2.38 -12.57 15.34
N ILE A 388 -3.21 -12.71 14.30
CA ILE A 388 -2.89 -12.21 12.95
C ILE A 388 -2.65 -10.69 12.99
N GLN A 389 -3.52 -9.95 13.68
CA GLN A 389 -3.36 -8.51 13.84
C GLN A 389 -2.05 -8.18 14.60
N LYS A 390 -1.81 -8.82 15.75
CA LYS A 390 -0.61 -8.62 16.56
C LYS A 390 0.68 -8.92 15.78
N PHE A 391 0.69 -10.01 14.99
CA PHE A 391 1.79 -10.32 14.09
C PHE A 391 2.01 -9.22 13.07
N SER A 392 0.92 -8.72 12.46
CA SER A 392 0.97 -7.68 11.44
C SER A 392 1.48 -6.33 11.97
N GLU A 393 1.28 -6.05 13.25
CA GLU A 393 1.72 -4.81 13.91
C GLU A 393 3.22 -4.83 14.28
N VAL A 394 3.80 -6.02 14.54
CA VAL A 394 5.18 -6.12 15.03
C VAL A 394 6.20 -6.47 13.94
N ILE A 395 5.76 -7.05 12.82
CA ILE A 395 6.65 -7.51 11.76
C ILE A 395 6.96 -6.37 10.76
N ASP A 396 8.22 -6.12 10.49
CA ASP A 396 8.68 -5.14 9.52
C ASP A 396 8.70 -5.73 8.09
N ALA A 397 7.56 -6.04 7.55
CA ALA A 397 7.41 -6.61 6.20
C ALA A 397 6.44 -5.79 5.35
N GLY A 398 6.76 -5.57 4.08
CA GLY A 398 5.87 -4.93 3.11
C GLY A 398 4.70 -5.82 2.68
N ARG A 399 4.80 -7.12 2.91
CA ARG A 399 3.78 -8.15 2.59
C ARG A 399 3.66 -9.14 3.72
N ILE A 400 2.44 -9.27 4.23
CA ILE A 400 2.08 -10.28 5.22
C ILE A 400 1.09 -11.24 4.57
N ILE A 401 1.50 -12.47 4.42
CA ILE A 401 0.72 -13.52 3.75
C ILE A 401 0.02 -14.35 4.85
N VAL A 402 -1.28 -14.44 4.75
CA VAL A 402 -2.09 -15.16 5.75
C VAL A 402 -2.66 -16.44 5.13
N ASN A 403 -2.42 -17.59 5.78
CA ASN A 403 -2.98 -18.90 5.42
C ASN A 403 -2.81 -19.28 3.94
N SER A 404 -1.64 -18.97 3.36
CA SER A 404 -1.30 -19.34 1.97
C SER A 404 0.21 -19.40 1.76
N PRO A 405 0.69 -20.04 0.65
CA PRO A 405 2.10 -20.18 0.36
C PRO A 405 2.83 -18.82 0.22
N GLY A 406 3.93 -18.62 0.92
CA GLY A 406 4.65 -17.36 0.92
C GLY A 406 5.21 -16.96 -0.44
N SER A 407 5.81 -17.90 -1.18
CA SER A 407 6.42 -17.65 -2.48
C SER A 407 5.41 -17.19 -3.54
N ILE A 408 4.36 -17.97 -3.76
CA ILE A 408 3.35 -17.68 -4.79
C ILE A 408 2.38 -16.62 -4.30
N GLY A 409 2.06 -16.61 -3.02
CA GLY A 409 1.20 -15.59 -2.43
C GLY A 409 1.77 -14.18 -2.53
N ALA A 410 3.09 -14.03 -2.35
CA ALA A 410 3.75 -12.73 -2.49
C ALA A 410 3.80 -12.24 -3.94
N LEU A 411 3.87 -13.15 -4.93
CA LEU A 411 3.79 -12.77 -6.34
C LEU A 411 2.50 -12.00 -6.66
N GLY A 412 1.42 -12.26 -5.93
CA GLY A 412 0.10 -11.64 -6.15
C GLY A 412 -0.69 -12.25 -7.31
N GLY A 413 -2.00 -12.08 -7.28
CA GLY A 413 -2.92 -12.47 -8.34
C GLY A 413 -3.25 -13.97 -8.41
N VAL A 414 -2.64 -14.83 -7.59
CA VAL A 414 -2.92 -16.29 -7.56
C VAL A 414 -3.74 -16.68 -6.33
N TYR A 415 -3.22 -16.39 -5.15
CA TYR A 415 -3.88 -16.71 -3.86
C TYR A 415 -4.57 -15.50 -3.22
N ASN A 416 -4.32 -14.31 -3.73
CA ASN A 416 -4.85 -13.05 -3.20
C ASN A 416 -4.88 -11.98 -4.29
N ASP A 417 -5.49 -10.83 -3.99
CA ASP A 417 -5.65 -9.70 -4.91
C ASP A 417 -4.49 -8.70 -4.90
N MET A 418 -3.34 -9.06 -4.31
CA MET A 418 -2.15 -8.22 -4.44
C MET A 418 -1.72 -8.12 -5.90
N VAL A 419 -1.11 -6.99 -6.23
CA VAL A 419 -0.65 -6.72 -7.59
C VAL A 419 0.39 -7.77 -8.02
N PRO A 420 0.19 -8.47 -9.16
CA PRO A 420 1.17 -9.42 -9.68
C PRO A 420 2.49 -8.73 -10.02
N THR A 421 3.60 -9.27 -9.47
CA THR A 421 4.93 -8.66 -9.66
C THR A 421 6.07 -9.68 -9.61
N PHE A 422 7.19 -9.32 -10.23
CA PHE A 422 8.51 -9.94 -10.05
C PHE A 422 9.54 -8.97 -9.44
N SER A 423 9.06 -7.90 -8.80
CA SER A 423 9.88 -6.88 -8.13
C SER A 423 9.20 -6.46 -6.83
N PHE A 424 9.73 -6.95 -5.69
CA PHE A 424 9.15 -6.72 -4.36
C PHE A 424 9.82 -5.55 -3.66
N GLY A 425 9.12 -4.42 -3.50
CA GLY A 425 9.63 -3.33 -2.70
C GLY A 425 9.75 -3.71 -1.23
N CYS A 426 10.82 -3.30 -0.57
CA CYS A 426 11.07 -3.58 0.85
C CYS A 426 11.00 -2.33 1.74
N GLY A 427 10.56 -1.20 1.20
CA GLY A 427 10.42 0.05 1.94
C GLY A 427 11.71 0.57 2.55
N THR A 428 11.58 1.58 3.39
CA THR A 428 12.73 2.25 4.03
C THR A 428 13.51 1.31 4.95
N GLY A 429 12.83 0.38 5.63
CA GLY A 429 13.48 -0.64 6.46
C GLY A 429 14.43 -1.53 5.66
N GLY A 430 14.05 -1.93 4.45
CA GLY A 430 14.90 -2.66 3.50
C GLY A 430 15.78 -1.78 2.62
N GLY A 431 15.87 -0.47 2.88
CA GLY A 431 16.64 0.48 2.09
C GLY A 431 16.08 0.71 0.68
N ASN A 432 14.77 0.55 0.50
CA ASN A 432 14.09 0.69 -0.78
C ASN A 432 13.18 1.93 -0.83
N SER A 433 12.80 2.34 -2.04
CA SER A 433 11.94 3.51 -2.28
C SER A 433 10.44 3.23 -2.18
N THR A 434 10.02 1.96 -2.13
CA THR A 434 8.62 1.55 -2.00
C THR A 434 8.48 0.25 -1.21
N THR A 435 7.32 0.05 -0.56
CA THR A 435 6.89 -1.22 0.04
C THR A 435 6.01 -2.02 -0.89
N ASP A 436 5.58 -1.44 -2.01
CA ASP A 436 4.61 -2.05 -2.91
C ASP A 436 5.19 -3.24 -3.68
N ASN A 437 4.30 -4.08 -4.15
CA ASN A 437 4.55 -4.88 -5.34
C ASN A 437 4.72 -3.90 -6.50
N VAL A 438 5.94 -3.78 -7.04
CA VAL A 438 6.27 -2.85 -8.12
C VAL A 438 5.34 -3.13 -9.32
N ASN A 439 4.73 -2.07 -9.85
CA ASN A 439 3.72 -2.17 -10.88
C ASN A 439 3.80 -0.98 -11.86
N LEU A 440 2.85 -0.87 -12.77
CA LEU A 440 2.84 0.14 -13.82
C LEU A 440 2.99 1.59 -13.31
N TYR A 441 2.47 1.92 -12.11
CA TYR A 441 2.55 3.29 -11.57
C TYR A 441 3.97 3.68 -11.14
N HIS A 442 4.83 2.70 -10.86
CA HIS A 442 6.25 2.93 -10.56
C HIS A 442 7.09 3.21 -11.83
N TYR A 443 6.52 2.95 -13.01
CA TYR A 443 7.12 3.20 -14.32
C TYR A 443 6.54 4.46 -15.00
N LEU A 444 5.81 5.29 -14.26
CA LEU A 444 5.17 6.51 -14.74
C LEU A 444 5.58 7.73 -13.93
N ASN A 445 5.70 8.86 -14.62
CA ASN A 445 5.60 10.17 -14.00
C ASN A 445 4.14 10.62 -14.02
N ILE A 446 3.56 10.90 -12.86
CA ILE A 446 2.16 11.33 -12.76
C ILE A 446 2.12 12.83 -12.51
N LYS A 447 1.68 13.59 -13.52
CA LYS A 447 1.39 15.02 -13.40
C LYS A 447 0.02 15.22 -12.78
N ARG A 448 -0.11 16.22 -11.93
CA ARG A 448 -1.39 16.61 -11.35
C ARG A 448 -1.80 17.97 -11.90
N VAL A 449 -2.90 17.99 -12.65
CA VAL A 449 -3.54 19.21 -13.13
C VAL A 449 -4.56 19.60 -12.07
N ALA A 450 -4.27 20.64 -11.32
CA ALA A 450 -5.15 21.15 -10.27
C ALA A 450 -5.89 22.39 -10.79
N ARG A 451 -7.21 22.28 -10.93
CA ARG A 451 -8.06 23.42 -11.25
C ARG A 451 -8.48 24.10 -9.96
N ARG A 452 -8.63 25.40 -10.03
CA ARG A 452 -9.22 26.14 -8.91
C ARG A 452 -10.61 25.57 -8.65
N THR A 453 -10.78 24.88 -7.52
CA THR A 453 -12.10 24.59 -7.01
C THR A 453 -12.74 25.93 -6.71
N GLN A 454 -13.89 26.20 -7.29
CA GLN A 454 -14.64 27.37 -6.90
C GLN A 454 -14.82 27.23 -5.39
N ALA A 455 -14.23 28.14 -4.63
CA ALA A 455 -14.71 28.38 -3.29
C ALA A 455 -16.19 28.64 -3.49
N HIS A 456 -17.02 27.76 -2.98
CA HIS A 456 -18.44 27.98 -3.05
C HIS A 456 -18.71 29.27 -2.26
N MET A 457 -18.61 30.40 -2.97
CA MET A 457 -19.18 31.64 -2.47
C MET A 457 -20.69 31.46 -2.60
N TRP A 458 -21.25 30.75 -1.64
CA TRP A 458 -22.69 30.61 -1.56
C TRP A 458 -23.18 31.61 -0.54
N PHE A 459 -24.24 32.31 -0.92
CA PHE A 459 -25.03 33.14 -0.04
C PHE A 459 -26.23 32.28 0.32
N ARG A 460 -26.30 31.87 1.58
CA ARG A 460 -27.45 31.13 2.12
C ARG A 460 -28.18 32.00 3.10
N VAL A 461 -29.44 32.16 2.88
CA VAL A 461 -30.38 32.77 3.81
C VAL A 461 -31.36 31.71 4.28
N PRO A 462 -32.06 31.92 5.39
CA PRO A 462 -33.16 31.05 5.79
C PRO A 462 -34.17 30.85 4.65
N ASN A 463 -34.70 29.63 4.55
CA ASN A 463 -35.63 29.29 3.47
C ASN A 463 -36.88 30.13 3.44
N GLN A 464 -37.27 30.68 4.61
CA GLN A 464 -38.44 31.52 4.77
C GLN A 464 -38.12 32.65 5.75
N ILE A 465 -38.45 33.85 5.37
CA ILE A 465 -38.29 35.07 6.16
C ILE A 465 -39.62 35.86 6.11
N TYR A 466 -40.14 36.20 7.27
CA TYR A 466 -41.41 36.95 7.41
C TYR A 466 -41.15 38.34 7.96
N PHE A 467 -41.57 39.38 7.24
CA PHE A 467 -41.30 40.80 7.55
C PHE A 467 -42.54 41.62 7.88
N ASN A 468 -43.72 41.06 7.97
CA ASN A 468 -44.92 41.81 8.20
C ASN A 468 -45.16 42.09 9.71
N MET A 469 -46.06 43.06 10.01
CA MET A 469 -46.58 43.22 11.36
C MET A 469 -47.25 41.92 11.80
N ASN A 470 -47.04 41.55 13.06
CA ASN A 470 -47.49 40.26 13.61
C ASN A 470 -46.90 39.01 12.91
N ALA A 471 -45.71 39.10 12.30
CA ALA A 471 -45.05 37.99 11.67
C ALA A 471 -44.93 36.74 12.57
N VAL A 472 -44.93 36.93 13.89
CA VAL A 472 -44.92 35.85 14.89
C VAL A 472 -46.10 34.89 14.75
N GLU A 473 -47.28 35.36 14.25
CA GLU A 473 -48.44 34.50 14.04
C GLU A 473 -48.21 33.40 12.99
N ASN A 474 -47.21 33.56 12.12
CA ASN A 474 -46.82 32.52 11.18
C ASN A 474 -46.30 31.25 11.87
N LEU A 475 -45.99 31.28 13.16
CA LEU A 475 -45.65 30.08 13.92
C LEU A 475 -46.74 29.01 13.85
N ARG A 476 -48.01 29.40 13.66
CA ARG A 476 -49.13 28.45 13.46
C ARG A 476 -49.00 27.58 12.22
N GLN A 477 -48.20 28.00 11.24
CA GLN A 477 -47.98 27.26 10.01
C GLN A 477 -46.88 26.17 10.15
N PHE A 478 -46.21 26.14 11.30
CA PHE A 478 -45.11 25.21 11.59
C PHE A 478 -45.51 24.21 12.68
N PRO A 479 -46.29 23.18 12.36
CA PRO A 479 -46.68 22.19 13.36
C PRO A 479 -45.45 21.48 13.91
N SER A 480 -45.43 21.27 15.21
CA SER A 480 -44.40 20.51 15.93
C SER A 480 -45.03 19.60 16.98
N GLN A 481 -44.31 18.51 17.29
CA GLN A 481 -44.73 17.59 18.37
C GLN A 481 -44.40 18.18 19.76
N SER A 482 -43.29 18.91 19.84
CA SER A 482 -42.85 19.58 21.06
C SER A 482 -41.90 20.75 20.71
N THR A 483 -42.13 21.91 21.32
CA THR A 483 -41.33 23.12 21.05
C THR A 483 -40.53 23.54 22.28
N LEU A 484 -39.20 23.76 22.06
CA LEU A 484 -38.35 24.44 23.04
C LEU A 484 -38.23 25.92 22.67
N ILE A 485 -38.67 26.82 23.53
CA ILE A 485 -38.42 28.26 23.38
C ILE A 485 -37.16 28.61 24.16
N VAL A 486 -36.16 29.16 23.49
CA VAL A 486 -34.93 29.69 24.10
C VAL A 486 -35.08 31.22 24.13
N THR A 487 -34.98 31.82 25.30
CA THR A 487 -35.18 33.27 25.50
C THR A 487 -34.33 33.78 26.66
N ASN A 488 -34.44 35.06 26.99
CA ASN A 488 -33.84 35.63 28.19
C ASN A 488 -34.93 36.11 29.18
N PRO A 489 -34.63 36.27 30.48
CA PRO A 489 -35.61 36.68 31.49
C PRO A 489 -36.23 38.04 31.23
N LEU A 490 -35.51 38.97 30.60
CA LEU A 490 -36.01 40.29 30.30
C LEU A 490 -37.20 40.25 29.32
N LEU A 491 -37.11 39.45 28.27
CA LEU A 491 -38.18 39.29 27.27
C LEU A 491 -39.42 38.61 27.85
N GLU A 492 -39.25 37.74 28.83
CA GLU A 492 -40.34 37.16 29.60
C GLU A 492 -41.07 38.27 30.42
N GLN A 493 -40.31 39.06 31.16
CA GLN A 493 -40.88 40.19 31.96
C GLN A 493 -41.58 41.23 31.09
N MET A 494 -41.09 41.47 29.88
CA MET A 494 -41.69 42.38 28.91
C MET A 494 -42.94 41.81 28.21
N GLY A 495 -43.34 40.58 28.47
CA GLY A 495 -44.53 39.94 27.89
C GLY A 495 -44.33 39.41 26.46
N HIS A 496 -43.12 39.47 25.88
CA HIS A 496 -42.85 38.98 24.52
C HIS A 496 -42.97 37.46 24.43
N LEU A 497 -42.60 36.74 25.48
CA LEU A 497 -42.76 35.28 25.55
C LEU A 497 -44.23 34.87 25.42
N ASP A 498 -45.17 35.60 26.03
CA ASP A 498 -46.60 35.30 25.95
C ASP A 498 -47.17 35.50 24.55
N VAL A 499 -46.62 36.44 23.78
CA VAL A 499 -46.99 36.64 22.39
C VAL A 499 -46.58 35.43 21.55
N VAL A 500 -45.36 34.94 21.74
CA VAL A 500 -44.85 33.75 21.03
C VAL A 500 -45.63 32.50 21.43
N ARG A 501 -45.90 32.30 22.72
CA ARG A 501 -46.69 31.15 23.20
C ARG A 501 -48.08 31.09 22.59
N ARG A 502 -48.78 32.22 22.47
CA ARG A 502 -50.12 32.32 21.85
C ARG A 502 -50.10 32.02 20.35
N ALA A 503 -48.98 32.21 19.70
CA ALA A 503 -48.82 31.92 18.29
C ALA A 503 -48.48 30.42 18.02
N ILE A 504 -48.03 29.67 19.01
CA ILE A 504 -47.83 28.22 18.89
C ILE A 504 -49.18 27.51 19.06
N PRO A 505 -49.51 26.46 18.27
CA PRO A 505 -50.76 25.72 18.40
C PRO A 505 -50.97 25.22 19.83
N PRO A 506 -52.20 25.37 20.41
CA PRO A 506 -52.47 25.10 21.84
C PRO A 506 -52.19 23.65 22.26
N GLN A 507 -52.25 22.70 21.31
CA GLN A 507 -51.98 21.29 21.53
C GLN A 507 -50.49 20.95 21.59
N THR A 508 -49.62 21.85 21.20
CA THR A 508 -48.18 21.62 21.18
C THR A 508 -47.59 21.86 22.58
N PRO A 509 -46.96 20.86 23.20
CA PRO A 509 -46.22 21.05 24.44
C PRO A 509 -45.08 22.07 24.24
N VAL A 510 -45.04 23.05 25.12
CA VAL A 510 -44.02 24.11 25.08
C VAL A 510 -43.19 24.09 26.35
N ARG A 511 -41.87 24.00 26.18
CA ARG A 511 -40.90 24.21 27.25
C ARG A 511 -40.15 25.53 27.01
N VAL A 512 -39.89 26.27 28.07
CA VAL A 512 -39.09 27.50 28.01
C VAL A 512 -37.76 27.27 28.71
N LEU A 513 -36.68 27.65 28.05
CA LEU A 513 -35.33 27.73 28.60
C LEU A 513 -34.93 29.22 28.60
N ALA A 514 -34.92 29.82 29.79
CA ALA A 514 -34.41 31.16 29.97
C ALA A 514 -32.88 31.09 30.18
N ILE A 515 -32.14 31.76 29.30
CA ILE A 515 -30.69 31.85 29.39
C ILE A 515 -30.24 33.25 29.80
N PRO A 516 -29.05 33.42 30.42
CA PRO A 516 -28.55 34.76 30.80
C PRO A 516 -28.45 35.69 29.57
N ASP A 517 -28.64 36.98 29.80
CA ASP A 517 -28.40 38.00 28.77
C ASP A 517 -26.89 38.30 28.63
N ALA A 518 -26.20 37.30 28.18
CA ALA A 518 -24.76 37.30 27.99
C ALA A 518 -24.40 36.34 26.83
N GLU A 519 -23.18 36.39 26.37
CA GLU A 519 -22.72 35.45 25.35
C GLU A 519 -22.82 34.02 25.86
N PRO A 520 -23.25 33.07 25.00
CA PRO A 520 -23.47 31.69 25.42
C PRO A 520 -22.18 31.00 25.80
N GLU A 521 -22.21 30.36 26.96
CA GLU A 521 -21.17 29.46 27.43
C GLU A 521 -21.52 27.99 27.08
N LEU A 522 -20.53 27.12 27.00
CA LEU A 522 -20.75 25.69 26.72
C LEU A 522 -21.74 25.05 27.71
N LYS A 523 -21.70 25.46 29.00
CA LYS A 523 -22.64 24.98 30.01
C LYS A 523 -24.09 25.30 29.65
N VAL A 524 -24.35 26.50 29.14
CA VAL A 524 -25.70 26.94 28.72
C VAL A 524 -26.16 26.15 27.50
N VAL A 525 -25.26 25.92 26.55
CA VAL A 525 -25.52 25.07 25.36
C VAL A 525 -25.92 23.66 25.77
N MET A 526 -25.18 23.04 26.70
CA MET A 526 -25.46 21.67 27.17
C MET A 526 -26.79 21.59 27.96
N GLN A 527 -27.17 22.61 28.71
CA GLN A 527 -28.50 22.68 29.32
C GLN A 527 -29.62 22.64 28.27
N GLY A 528 -29.42 23.34 27.15
CA GLY A 528 -30.36 23.29 26.03
C GLY A 528 -30.43 21.92 25.35
N VAL A 529 -29.29 21.24 25.18
CA VAL A 529 -29.23 19.87 24.65
C VAL A 529 -29.98 18.90 25.58
N GLU A 530 -29.80 19.02 26.88
CA GLU A 530 -30.53 18.24 27.88
C GLU A 530 -32.06 18.50 27.80
N ALA A 531 -32.45 19.74 27.68
CA ALA A 531 -33.87 20.12 27.52
C ALA A 531 -34.48 19.55 26.22
N LEU A 532 -33.74 19.56 25.10
CA LEU A 532 -34.14 18.94 23.82
C LEU A 532 -34.35 17.45 23.97
N ASN A 533 -33.41 16.74 24.62
CA ASN A 533 -33.50 15.30 24.87
C ASN A 533 -34.69 14.96 25.78
N LEU A 534 -34.85 15.67 26.90
CA LEU A 534 -35.88 15.40 27.91
C LEU A 534 -37.28 15.58 27.33
N HIS A 535 -37.48 16.62 26.53
CA HIS A 535 -38.77 17.00 25.97
C HIS A 535 -39.01 16.47 24.57
N ARG A 536 -38.02 15.77 23.97
CA ARG A 536 -38.06 15.27 22.58
C ARG A 536 -38.55 16.38 21.62
N ALA A 537 -38.01 17.58 21.79
CA ALA A 537 -38.46 18.73 21.02
C ALA A 537 -37.96 18.59 19.56
N ASP A 538 -38.88 18.74 18.62
CA ASP A 538 -38.61 18.75 17.18
C ASP A 538 -38.57 20.16 16.59
N GLN A 539 -38.76 21.18 17.47
CA GLN A 539 -38.68 22.59 17.11
C GLN A 539 -38.03 23.43 18.21
N ILE A 540 -37.11 24.30 17.80
CA ILE A 540 -36.55 25.38 18.65
C ILE A 540 -37.05 26.71 18.13
N VAL A 541 -37.59 27.53 19.04
CA VAL A 541 -37.91 28.95 18.78
C VAL A 541 -36.96 29.81 19.59
N ALA A 542 -36.03 30.48 18.92
CA ALA A 542 -35.07 31.38 19.56
C ALA A 542 -35.66 32.82 19.57
N LEU A 543 -36.16 33.24 20.72
CA LEU A 543 -36.70 34.59 20.94
C LEU A 543 -35.66 35.44 21.65
N GLY A 544 -34.96 36.32 20.93
CA GLY A 544 -33.93 37.15 21.57
C GLY A 544 -33.00 37.87 20.62
N GLY A 545 -31.95 38.43 21.19
CA GLY A 545 -30.84 38.99 20.43
C GLY A 545 -29.85 37.93 19.92
N GLY A 546 -28.72 38.39 19.38
CA GLY A 546 -27.69 37.50 18.80
C GLY A 546 -27.24 36.37 19.73
N SER A 547 -27.03 36.67 21.02
CA SER A 547 -26.60 35.68 22.02
C SER A 547 -27.59 34.51 22.18
N VAL A 548 -28.90 34.83 22.21
CA VAL A 548 -29.97 33.82 22.32
C VAL A 548 -30.04 32.96 21.05
N ILE A 549 -29.94 33.59 19.87
CA ILE A 549 -29.99 32.89 18.58
C ILE A 549 -28.75 32.02 18.41
N ASP A 550 -27.57 32.52 18.78
CA ASP A 550 -26.32 31.77 18.71
C ASP A 550 -26.32 30.57 19.68
N ALA A 551 -26.81 30.74 20.89
CA ALA A 551 -27.02 29.63 21.83
C ALA A 551 -27.92 28.54 21.23
N ALA A 552 -29.06 28.93 20.65
CA ALA A 552 -29.99 27.99 20.04
C ALA A 552 -29.39 27.23 18.86
N LYS A 553 -28.57 27.86 18.01
CA LYS A 553 -27.82 27.22 16.95
C LYS A 553 -26.84 26.15 17.47
N LEU A 554 -26.08 26.50 18.52
CA LEU A 554 -25.13 25.58 19.14
C LEU A 554 -25.85 24.42 19.84
N MET A 555 -26.99 24.68 20.48
CA MET A 555 -27.84 23.63 21.06
C MET A 555 -28.33 22.65 19.99
N LYS A 556 -28.86 23.16 18.87
CA LYS A 556 -29.26 22.34 17.71
C LYS A 556 -28.09 21.52 17.18
N LEU A 557 -26.94 22.13 16.94
CA LEU A 557 -25.75 21.45 16.41
C LEU A 557 -25.32 20.32 17.33
N LYS A 558 -25.16 20.56 18.62
CA LYS A 558 -24.72 19.53 19.59
C LYS A 558 -25.76 18.44 19.82
N TYR A 559 -27.06 18.76 19.66
CA TYR A 559 -28.13 17.78 19.72
C TYR A 559 -28.11 16.84 18.50
N GLU A 560 -27.94 17.38 17.29
CA GLU A 560 -27.94 16.62 16.03
C GLU A 560 -26.58 15.96 15.70
N SER A 561 -25.52 16.47 16.27
CA SER A 561 -24.14 15.98 16.11
C SER A 561 -23.41 16.04 17.46
N PRO A 562 -23.70 15.11 18.38
CA PRO A 562 -23.07 15.09 19.71
C PRO A 562 -21.54 15.02 19.67
N GLU A 563 -20.99 14.39 18.62
CA GLU A 563 -19.57 14.24 18.36
C GLU A 563 -18.88 15.53 17.88
N ALA A 564 -19.65 16.55 17.46
CA ALA A 564 -19.06 17.80 16.95
C ALA A 564 -18.22 18.48 18.05
N ASP A 565 -16.95 18.68 17.78
CA ASP A 565 -16.05 19.43 18.65
C ASP A 565 -16.22 20.93 18.38
N LEU A 566 -16.74 21.67 19.36
CA LEU A 566 -16.95 23.11 19.24
C LEU A 566 -15.63 23.89 19.22
N GLU A 567 -14.58 23.39 19.86
CA GLU A 567 -13.26 24.00 19.80
C GLU A 567 -12.65 23.85 18.39
N GLU A 568 -12.79 22.67 17.79
CA GLU A 568 -12.34 22.43 16.41
C GLU A 568 -13.09 23.32 15.42
N LEU A 569 -14.40 23.50 15.62
CA LEU A 569 -15.24 24.39 14.79
C LEU A 569 -14.91 25.88 14.98
N ALA A 570 -14.37 26.26 16.13
CA ALA A 570 -13.95 27.62 16.44
C ALA A 570 -12.49 27.90 16.02
N THR A 571 -11.68 26.86 15.74
CA THR A 571 -10.28 27.04 15.37
C THR A 571 -10.18 27.85 14.08
N PRO A 572 -9.50 29.03 14.12
CA PRO A 572 -9.32 29.83 12.92
C PRO A 572 -8.51 29.02 11.92
N PHE A 573 -9.05 28.82 10.72
CA PHE A 573 -8.32 28.13 9.67
C PHE A 573 -7.02 28.85 9.34
N LEU A 574 -5.92 28.12 9.38
CA LEU A 574 -4.63 28.54 8.85
C LEU A 574 -4.63 28.64 7.31
N ASP A 575 -5.79 28.54 6.66
CA ASP A 575 -5.89 28.79 5.23
C ASP A 575 -5.77 30.30 4.98
N ILE A 576 -4.62 30.70 4.43
CA ILE A 576 -4.34 32.07 3.98
C ILE A 576 -5.41 32.59 3.00
N ARG A 577 -6.19 31.72 2.37
CA ARG A 577 -7.27 32.06 1.44
C ARG A 577 -8.61 32.29 2.13
N LYS A 578 -8.76 31.95 3.42
CA LYS A 578 -9.98 32.09 4.24
C LYS A 578 -11.27 31.52 3.61
N ARG A 579 -11.17 30.54 2.67
CA ARG A 579 -12.30 30.18 1.80
C ARG A 579 -12.62 28.70 1.74
N VAL A 580 -11.77 27.82 2.28
CA VAL A 580 -12.04 26.38 2.30
C VAL A 580 -12.37 25.97 3.72
N ILE A 581 -13.65 25.88 4.00
CA ILE A 581 -14.11 25.43 5.30
C ILE A 581 -15.00 24.22 5.04
N GLN A 582 -14.60 23.07 5.58
CA GLN A 582 -15.48 21.91 5.64
C GLN A 582 -16.48 22.15 6.77
N PHE A 583 -17.76 22.09 6.44
CA PHE A 583 -18.80 22.07 7.46
C PHE A 583 -18.92 20.64 8.00
N PRO A 584 -19.19 20.47 9.30
CA PRO A 584 -19.65 19.19 9.79
C PRO A 584 -20.90 18.81 8.98
N THR A 585 -20.87 17.62 8.39
CA THR A 585 -22.01 17.09 7.66
C THR A 585 -23.04 16.68 8.70
N VAL A 586 -24.06 17.52 8.93
CA VAL A 586 -25.20 17.13 9.78
C VAL A 586 -25.92 15.98 9.07
N LYS A 587 -25.78 14.79 9.61
CA LYS A 587 -26.35 13.57 9.03
C LYS A 587 -27.86 13.51 9.11
N VAL A 588 -28.46 14.25 10.05
CA VAL A 588 -29.90 14.23 10.30
C VAL A 588 -30.36 15.62 10.73
N ASN A 589 -31.30 16.20 10.00
CA ASN A 589 -31.94 17.47 10.37
C ASN A 589 -33.24 17.14 11.13
N GLN A 590 -33.14 16.87 12.43
CA GLN A 590 -34.25 16.42 13.28
C GLN A 590 -35.03 17.57 13.89
N VAL A 591 -34.39 18.71 14.09
CA VAL A 591 -34.98 19.84 14.83
C VAL A 591 -35.08 21.07 13.92
N ARG A 592 -36.30 21.56 13.73
CA ARG A 592 -36.51 22.83 13.05
C ARG A 592 -36.10 24.00 13.96
N MET A 593 -35.39 24.98 13.43
CA MET A 593 -35.06 26.21 14.14
C MET A 593 -35.77 27.38 13.54
N ILE A 594 -36.38 28.21 14.39
CA ILE A 594 -37.06 29.49 14.04
C ILE A 594 -36.43 30.58 14.90
N ALA A 595 -35.86 31.59 14.28
CA ALA A 595 -35.29 32.75 14.97
C ALA A 595 -36.27 33.93 14.95
N ILE A 596 -36.48 34.52 16.11
CA ILE A 596 -37.28 35.74 16.30
C ILE A 596 -36.35 36.80 16.91
N PRO A 597 -35.66 37.60 16.07
CA PRO A 597 -34.68 38.56 16.54
C PRO A 597 -35.39 39.73 17.24
N THR A 598 -34.85 40.13 18.39
CA THR A 598 -35.33 41.31 19.16
C THR A 598 -34.31 42.45 19.16
N THR A 599 -33.14 42.24 18.58
CA THR A 599 -32.04 43.20 18.45
C THR A 599 -31.65 43.32 16.99
N SER A 600 -31.65 44.52 16.44
CA SER A 600 -31.26 44.77 15.06
C SER A 600 -29.74 44.74 14.88
N GLY A 601 -29.29 44.29 13.70
CA GLY A 601 -27.89 44.41 13.25
C GLY A 601 -26.97 43.27 13.63
N THR A 602 -27.43 42.26 14.36
CA THR A 602 -26.56 41.11 14.74
C THR A 602 -26.29 40.16 13.56
N GLY A 603 -27.29 39.98 12.68
CA GLY A 603 -27.22 39.04 11.57
C GLY A 603 -27.21 37.56 11.99
N SER A 604 -27.36 37.29 13.30
CA SER A 604 -27.35 35.90 13.80
C SER A 604 -28.48 35.08 13.22
N GLU A 605 -29.60 35.68 12.91
CA GLU A 605 -30.81 35.07 12.33
C GLU A 605 -30.58 34.57 10.88
N VAL A 606 -29.58 35.10 10.17
CA VAL A 606 -29.32 34.81 8.75
C VAL A 606 -27.94 34.23 8.49
N THR A 607 -27.10 34.06 9.51
CA THR A 607 -25.74 33.56 9.35
C THR A 607 -25.57 32.15 9.93
N PRO A 608 -24.68 31.31 9.36
CA PRO A 608 -24.36 29.98 9.89
C PRO A 608 -23.31 30.05 11.01
N PHE A 609 -23.03 31.22 11.56
CA PHE A 609 -22.07 31.42 12.64
C PHE A 609 -22.75 31.58 13.99
N ALA A 610 -22.06 31.12 15.03
CA ALA A 610 -22.44 31.37 16.40
C ALA A 610 -21.21 31.75 17.23
N VAL A 611 -21.39 32.66 18.19
CA VAL A 611 -20.37 33.06 19.15
C VAL A 611 -20.52 32.22 20.39
N LEU A 612 -19.40 31.63 20.87
CA LEU A 612 -19.29 30.91 22.14
C LEU A 612 -18.27 31.62 23.02
N LEU A 613 -18.58 31.80 24.31
CA LEU A 613 -17.62 32.31 25.28
C LEU A 613 -16.88 31.17 25.96
N ASP A 614 -15.57 31.10 25.73
CA ASP A 614 -14.66 30.25 26.50
C ASP A 614 -14.14 31.06 27.71
N LYS A 615 -14.71 30.77 28.89
CA LYS A 615 -14.29 31.41 30.12
C LYS A 615 -12.91 31.00 30.62
N GLU A 616 -12.48 29.78 30.33
CA GLU A 616 -11.18 29.27 30.78
C GLU A 616 -10.05 30.01 30.08
N ARG A 617 -10.24 30.28 28.78
CA ARG A 617 -9.29 31.04 27.96
C ARG A 617 -9.53 32.52 27.89
N GLY A 618 -10.66 33.00 28.47
CA GLY A 618 -11.04 34.41 28.50
C GLY A 618 -11.25 35.02 27.11
N ARG A 619 -11.68 34.24 26.13
CA ARG A 619 -11.88 34.73 24.75
C ARG A 619 -13.20 34.28 24.15
N LYS A 620 -13.65 35.07 23.16
CA LYS A 620 -14.80 34.73 22.32
C LYS A 620 -14.34 33.85 21.17
N GLU A 621 -15.00 32.74 20.98
CA GLU A 621 -14.79 31.84 19.86
C GLU A 621 -15.99 31.96 18.91
N ILE A 622 -15.68 32.15 17.62
CA ILE A 622 -16.70 32.21 16.57
C ILE A 622 -16.65 30.90 15.83
N GLY A 623 -17.56 30.01 16.15
CA GLY A 623 -17.71 28.73 15.51
C GLY A 623 -18.81 28.73 14.44
N ARG A 624 -18.82 27.71 13.62
CA ARG A 624 -19.88 27.44 12.66
C ARG A 624 -20.92 26.53 13.29
N ALA A 625 -22.14 27.01 13.31
CA ALA A 625 -23.28 26.19 13.63
C ALA A 625 -24.20 26.13 12.40
N HIS A 626 -24.69 24.94 12.09
CA HIS A 626 -25.62 24.75 10.99
C HIS A 626 -26.97 25.39 11.34
N VAL A 627 -27.46 26.25 10.46
CA VAL A 627 -28.85 26.71 10.44
C VAL A 627 -29.56 26.14 9.23
#